data_dbf3b3daaff35e7a445c8ff418c01358
#
_entry.id   dbf3b3daaff35e7a445c8ff418c01358
#
_cell.length_a   1.000
_cell.length_b   1.000
_cell.length_c   1.000
_cell.angle_alpha   90.00
_cell.angle_beta   90.00
_cell.angle_gamma   90.00
#
_symmetry.space_group_name_H-M   'P 1'
#
loop_
_entity.id
_entity.type
_entity.pdbx_description
1 polymer ?
#
loop_
_entity_poly.entity_id
_entity_poly.type
_entity_poly.pdbx_seq_one_letter_code
_entity_poly.pdbx_strand_id
1 'polypeptide(L)' 'DPTNSWEIMKLLEEANNRGTTVLVVTHNQEIVNEMKKRVVTMKKGVIVSDEKKGGYNNEN' A
#
# COMPACT_ATOMS: atom_id res chain seq x y z
N ASP A 1 15.40 -7.57 0.16
CA ASP A 1 15.17 -8.56 -0.88
C ASP A 1 13.74 -8.44 -1.39
N PRO A 2 13.55 -8.08 -2.67
CA PRO A 2 12.20 -7.90 -3.22
C PRO A 2 11.31 -9.14 -3.07
N THR A 3 11.90 -10.33 -3.21
CA THR A 3 11.11 -11.55 -3.10
C THR A 3 10.50 -11.68 -1.72
N ASN A 4 11.27 -11.38 -0.69
CA ASN A 4 10.75 -11.47 0.68
C ASN A 4 9.66 -10.43 0.92
N SER A 5 9.82 -9.24 0.35
CA SER A 5 8.79 -8.21 0.51
C SER A 5 7.46 -8.66 -0.07
N TRP A 6 7.49 -9.27 -1.24
CA TRP A 6 6.26 -9.75 -1.87
C TRP A 6 5.60 -10.86 -1.05
N GLU A 7 6.40 -11.77 -0.49
CA GLU A 7 5.85 -12.83 0.33
C GLU A 7 5.15 -12.28 1.56
N ILE A 8 5.77 -11.28 2.20
CA ILE A 8 5.16 -10.66 3.36
C ILE A 8 3.87 -9.95 2.98
N MET A 9 3.86 -9.24 1.86
CA MET A 9 2.66 -8.54 1.44
C MET A 9 1.52 -9.49 1.14
N LYS A 10 1.82 -10.66 0.57
CA LYS A 10 0.78 -11.65 0.32
C LYS A 10 0.16 -12.15 1.61
N LEU A 11 0.98 -12.37 2.64
CA LEU A 11 0.46 -12.78 3.93
C LEU A 11 -0.45 -11.72 4.55
N LEU A 12 -0.06 -10.46 4.41
CA LEU A 12 -0.88 -9.36 4.91
C LEU A 12 -2.19 -9.26 4.17
N GLU A 13 -2.16 -9.48 2.86
CA GLU A 13 -3.39 -9.46 2.08
C GLU A 13 -4.33 -10.58 2.50
N GLU A 14 -3.78 -11.77 2.78
CA GLU A 14 -4.60 -12.87 3.25
C GLU A 14 -5.26 -12.54 4.58
N ALA A 15 -4.51 -11.94 5.49
CA ALA A 15 -5.08 -11.53 6.77
C ALA A 15 -6.21 -10.53 6.57
N ASN A 16 -6.02 -9.59 5.67
CA ASN A 16 -7.04 -8.60 5.37
C ASN A 16 -8.29 -9.26 4.80
N ASN A 17 -8.10 -10.23 3.92
CA ASN A 17 -9.26 -10.93 3.33
C ASN A 17 -10.05 -11.71 4.37
N ARG A 18 -9.43 -12.03 5.49
CA ARG A 18 -10.11 -12.71 6.58
C ARG A 18 -10.77 -11.76 7.56
N GLY A 19 -10.73 -10.47 7.28
CA GLY A 19 -11.40 -9.48 8.12
C GLY A 19 -10.48 -8.65 8.99
N THR A 20 -9.17 -8.85 8.91
CA THR A 20 -8.21 -8.07 9.70
C THR A 20 -7.91 -6.76 9.00
N THR A 21 -7.97 -5.66 9.74
CA THR A 21 -7.53 -4.38 9.21
C THR A 21 -6.01 -4.34 9.20
N VAL A 22 -5.42 -4.02 8.06
CA VAL A 22 -3.96 -4.01 7.92
C VAL A 22 -3.51 -2.63 7.49
N LEU A 23 -2.53 -2.09 8.19
CA LEU A 23 -1.92 -0.81 7.86
C LEU A 23 -0.45 -1.05 7.58
N VAL A 24 0.01 -0.64 6.40
CA VAL A 24 1.40 -0.81 5.99
C VAL A 24 1.98 0.55 5.67
N VAL A 25 3.15 0.84 6.24
CA VAL A 25 3.88 2.06 5.93
C VAL A 25 5.09 1.69 5.08
N THR A 26 5.15 2.25 3.89
CA THR A 26 6.24 1.93 2.97
C THR A 26 6.43 3.07 1.99
N HIS A 27 7.62 3.16 1.42
CA HIS A 27 7.85 4.07 0.29
C HIS A 27 8.17 3.29 -0.98
N ASN A 28 7.88 1.98 -1.00
CA ASN A 28 8.10 1.16 -2.17
C ASN A 28 6.90 1.31 -3.11
N GLN A 29 7.06 2.16 -4.12
CA GLN A 29 5.97 2.48 -5.02
C GLN A 29 5.51 1.28 -5.84
N GLU A 30 6.45 0.40 -6.16
CA GLU A 30 6.11 -0.76 -6.97
C GLU A 30 5.11 -1.66 -6.24
N ILE A 31 5.37 -1.92 -4.97
CA ILE A 31 4.45 -2.74 -4.17
C ILE A 31 3.10 -2.04 -4.04
N VAL A 32 3.12 -0.75 -3.75
CA VAL A 32 1.88 0.00 -3.58
C VAL A 32 1.03 -0.09 -4.84
N ASN A 33 1.65 0.10 -6.02
CA ASN A 33 0.91 0.09 -7.27
C ASN A 33 0.36 -1.30 -7.60
N GLU A 34 1.10 -2.34 -7.25
CA GLU A 34 0.67 -3.70 -7.58
C GLU A 34 -0.44 -4.20 -6.66
N MET A 35 -0.43 -3.78 -5.41
CA MET A 35 -1.42 -4.27 -4.45
C MET A 35 -2.81 -3.70 -4.70
N LYS A 36 -2.90 -2.51 -5.29
CA LYS A 36 -4.17 -1.88 -5.66
C LYS A 36 -5.10 -1.73 -4.48
N LYS A 37 -4.54 -1.37 -3.35
CA LYS A 37 -5.29 -1.08 -2.14
C LYS A 37 -5.33 0.43 -1.91
N ARG A 38 -6.05 0.85 -0.88
CA ARG A 38 -6.12 2.26 -0.54
C ARG A 38 -4.73 2.78 -0.20
N VAL A 39 -4.39 3.95 -0.72
CA VAL A 39 -3.09 4.58 -0.51
C VAL A 39 -3.29 5.97 0.07
N VAL A 40 -2.69 6.19 1.22
CA VAL A 40 -2.69 7.50 1.85
C VAL A 40 -1.26 8.03 1.76
N THR A 41 -1.07 9.14 1.08
CA THR A 41 0.25 9.73 0.90
C THR A 41 0.46 10.86 1.88
N MET A 42 1.59 10.85 2.55
CA MET A 42 1.93 11.89 3.51
C MET A 42 3.22 12.58 3.10
N LYS A 43 3.25 13.88 3.33
CA LYS A 43 4.47 14.68 3.16
C LYS A 43 4.59 15.61 4.34
N LYS A 44 5.75 15.57 5.00
CA LYS A 44 6.05 16.46 6.14
C LYS A 44 4.94 16.40 7.19
N GLY A 45 4.45 15.19 7.47
CA GLY A 45 3.44 14.99 8.49
C GLY A 45 2.03 15.36 8.09
N VAL A 46 1.80 15.67 6.82
CA VAL A 46 0.48 16.08 6.35
C VAL A 46 0.01 15.12 5.27
N ILE A 47 -1.25 14.72 5.34
CA ILE A 47 -1.85 13.88 4.30
C ILE A 47 -2.11 14.76 3.07
N VAL A 48 -1.51 14.38 1.94
CA VAL A 48 -1.67 15.13 0.70
C VAL A 48 -2.53 14.41 -0.32
N SER A 49 -2.77 13.12 -0.16
CA SER A 49 -3.70 12.40 -1.02
C SER A 49 -4.18 11.14 -0.34
N ASP A 50 -5.32 10.65 -0.79
CA ASP A 50 -5.93 9.44 -0.24
C ASP A 50 -6.67 8.79 -1.40
N GLU A 51 -6.03 7.79 -2.02
CA GLU A 51 -6.58 7.11 -3.18
C GLU A 51 -7.16 5.78 -2.76
N LYS A 52 -8.39 5.53 -3.14
CA LYS A 52 -9.07 4.32 -2.70
C LYS A 52 -8.57 3.06 -3.39
N LYS A 53 -8.04 3.20 -4.59
CA LYS A 53 -7.55 2.06 -5.34
C LYS A 53 -6.23 2.38 -5.95
N GLY A 54 -5.27 1.63 -5.52
CA GLY A 54 -4.02 1.48 -6.19
C GLY A 54 -3.26 2.70 -6.48
N GLY A 55 -2.02 2.64 -6.21
CA GLY A 55 -1.05 3.54 -6.74
C GLY A 55 -1.06 4.91 -6.13
N TYR A 56 -0.03 5.61 -6.49
CA TYR A 56 0.06 7.02 -6.15
C TYR A 56 -0.74 7.83 -7.15
N ASN A 57 -1.28 8.92 -6.69
CA ASN A 57 -2.00 9.83 -7.55
C ASN A 57 -0.99 10.56 -8.42
N ASN A 58 -0.97 10.22 -9.65
CA ASN A 58 -0.12 10.85 -10.59
C ASN A 58 -0.81 11.77 -11.46
N GLU A 59 -1.85 11.66 -11.67
CA GLU A 59 -2.43 12.26 -12.53
C GLU A 59 -2.03 12.45 -13.66
N ASN A 60 -1.73 12.05 -13.97
CA ASN A 60 -1.20 12.08 -14.89
C ASN A 60 -1.48 12.35 -15.30
#